data_d7a92bbeb9842f95696fe406f4ddac42
#
_entry.id   d7a92bbeb9842f95696fe406f4ddac42
#
_cell.length_a   1.000
_cell.length_b   1.000
_cell.length_c   1.000
_cell.angle_alpha   90.00
_cell.angle_beta   90.00
_cell.angle_gamma   90.00
#
_symmetry.space_group_name_H-M   'P 1'
#
loop_
_entity.id
_entity.type
_entity.pdbx_description
1 polymer ?
#
loop_
_entity_poly.entity_id
_entity_poly.type
_entity_poly.pdbx_seq_one_letter_code
_entity_poly.pdbx_strand_id
1 'polypeptide(L)'
;MMDEALLVLTQKDEVLKGIISEFGFPIIQKREEGFASMCHIILEQQVSIASAKAAYEKLVNLVGKVDPFTIHNATDEDLRSCGISRQKTIYLKDVAQRVIRKELSFSSLPMKTEQQIRNELIQIKGVGNWSIDVYLMFCMQSQDIIPLGDIAIKNTLMELYNCQSEEEMLVISSNWKPFRTLASFIIWHYYLKKRGKI
;
A
#
# COMPACT_ATOMS: atom_id res chain seq x y z
N MET A 1 -3.09 10.40 19.73
CA MET A 1 -3.79 9.94 18.50
C MET A 1 -3.64 8.43 18.26
N MET A 2 -2.43 7.86 18.10
CA MET A 2 -2.30 6.40 17.83
C MET A 2 -2.73 5.55 19.02
N ASP A 3 -2.36 5.90 20.25
CA ASP A 3 -2.77 5.19 21.46
C ASP A 3 -4.28 5.26 21.72
N GLU A 4 -4.90 6.39 21.41
CA GLU A 4 -6.35 6.57 21.48
C GLU A 4 -7.08 5.68 20.46
N ALA A 5 -6.61 5.67 19.21
CA ALA A 5 -7.16 4.81 18.16
C ALA A 5 -7.03 3.33 18.52
N LEU A 6 -5.89 2.93 19.09
CA LEU A 6 -5.67 1.57 19.56
C LEU A 6 -6.63 1.20 20.70
N LEU A 7 -6.80 2.10 21.68
CA LEU A 7 -7.73 1.88 22.78
C LEU A 7 -9.17 1.70 22.28
N VAL A 8 -9.61 2.56 21.36
CA VAL A 8 -10.95 2.47 20.76
C VAL A 8 -11.13 1.15 20.01
N LEU A 9 -10.14 0.73 19.19
CA LEU A 9 -10.22 -0.52 18.44
C LEU A 9 -10.26 -1.75 19.36
N THR A 10 -9.38 -1.80 20.37
CA THR A 10 -9.31 -2.94 21.28
C THR A 10 -10.50 -3.02 22.26
N GLN A 11 -11.21 -1.92 22.50
CA GLN A 11 -12.48 -1.93 23.24
C GLN A 11 -13.66 -2.39 22.39
N LYS A 12 -13.64 -2.14 21.08
CA LYS A 12 -14.71 -2.49 20.15
C LYS A 12 -14.58 -3.89 19.56
N ASP A 13 -13.36 -4.46 19.54
CA ASP A 13 -13.06 -5.68 18.79
C ASP A 13 -12.11 -6.57 19.58
N GLU A 14 -12.64 -7.67 20.12
CA GLU A 14 -11.87 -8.64 20.92
C GLU A 14 -10.85 -9.42 20.07
N VAL A 15 -11.06 -9.55 18.75
CA VAL A 15 -10.10 -10.20 17.84
C VAL A 15 -8.86 -9.32 17.69
N LEU A 16 -9.02 -8.04 17.41
CA LEU A 16 -7.89 -7.09 17.33
C LEU A 16 -7.16 -6.99 18.67
N LYS A 17 -7.88 -6.99 19.78
CA LYS A 17 -7.29 -7.02 21.12
C LYS A 17 -6.46 -8.28 21.35
N GLY A 18 -6.97 -9.45 20.96
CA GLY A 18 -6.26 -10.72 21.03
C GLY A 18 -4.96 -10.70 20.23
N ILE A 19 -4.98 -10.18 19.00
CA ILE A 19 -3.79 -10.05 18.16
C ILE A 19 -2.71 -9.21 18.87
N ILE A 20 -3.10 -8.05 19.40
CA ILE A 20 -2.16 -7.16 20.10
C ILE A 20 -1.59 -7.83 21.35
N SER A 21 -2.40 -8.57 22.11
CA SER A 21 -1.96 -9.26 23.33
C SER A 21 -0.96 -10.37 23.00
N GLU A 22 -1.12 -11.08 21.91
CA GLU A 22 -0.29 -12.23 21.52
C GLU A 22 0.98 -11.82 20.77
N PHE A 23 0.87 -10.90 19.80
CA PHE A 23 1.95 -10.56 18.86
C PHE A 23 2.54 -9.17 19.08
N GLY A 24 1.99 -8.38 19.99
CA GLY A 24 2.38 -6.99 20.20
C GLY A 24 1.85 -6.04 19.12
N PHE A 25 2.26 -4.79 19.20
CA PHE A 25 1.85 -3.75 18.26
C PHE A 25 2.68 -3.80 16.96
N PRO A 26 2.07 -3.59 15.77
CA PRO A 26 2.80 -3.54 14.51
C PRO A 26 3.75 -2.34 14.43
N ILE A 27 4.93 -2.55 13.88
CA ILE A 27 5.83 -1.44 13.50
C ILE A 27 5.33 -0.88 12.17
N ILE A 28 4.74 0.31 12.22
CA ILE A 28 4.19 1.00 11.05
C ILE A 28 5.24 1.97 10.52
N GLN A 29 5.81 1.66 9.36
CA GLN A 29 6.77 2.53 8.69
C GLN A 29 6.03 3.47 7.74
N LYS A 30 6.07 4.77 8.03
CA LYS A 30 5.61 5.79 7.10
C LYS A 30 6.52 5.81 5.87
N ARG A 31 5.92 5.99 4.69
CA ARG A 31 6.64 6.24 3.43
C ARG A 31 6.52 7.71 3.06
N GLU A 32 7.53 8.23 2.37
CA GLU A 32 7.44 9.58 1.82
C GLU A 32 6.37 9.64 0.73
N GLU A 33 5.68 10.78 0.65
CA GLU A 33 4.76 11.04 -0.45
C GLU A 33 5.54 11.25 -1.75
N GLY A 34 4.95 10.85 -2.88
CA GLY A 34 5.52 11.21 -4.17
C GLY A 34 5.73 10.06 -5.14
N PHE A 35 6.40 10.40 -6.22
CA PHE A 35 6.65 9.55 -7.36
C PHE A 35 7.43 8.26 -7.00
N ALA A 36 8.50 8.37 -6.21
CA ALA A 36 9.34 7.23 -5.85
C ALA A 36 8.56 6.16 -5.07
N SER A 37 7.69 6.59 -4.14
CA SER A 37 6.82 5.67 -3.39
C SER A 37 5.77 5.00 -4.27
N MET A 38 5.21 5.71 -5.25
CA MET A 38 4.32 5.09 -6.22
C MET A 38 5.05 4.05 -7.07
N CYS A 39 6.27 4.33 -7.52
CA CYS A 39 7.11 3.34 -8.22
C CYS A 39 7.34 2.10 -7.35
N HIS A 40 7.67 2.29 -6.07
CA HIS A 40 7.88 1.18 -5.13
C HIS A 40 6.60 0.33 -4.99
N ILE A 41 5.44 0.95 -4.81
CA ILE A 41 4.14 0.26 -4.71
C ILE A 41 3.83 -0.53 -6.00
N ILE A 42 4.13 0.00 -7.18
CA ILE A 42 4.00 -0.74 -8.44
C ILE A 42 4.90 -1.99 -8.44
N LEU A 43 6.11 -1.89 -7.91
CA LEU A 43 7.02 -3.04 -7.81
C LEU A 43 6.55 -4.09 -6.80
N GLU A 44 5.78 -3.72 -5.79
CA GLU A 44 5.21 -4.63 -4.77
C GLU A 44 4.03 -5.47 -5.29
N GLN A 45 3.40 -5.09 -6.40
CA GLN A 45 2.24 -5.82 -6.93
C GLN A 45 2.58 -7.28 -7.26
N GLN A 46 1.79 -8.22 -6.73
CA GLN A 46 1.83 -9.67 -7.06
C GLN A 46 3.21 -10.34 -6.91
N VAL A 47 4.04 -9.85 -6.01
CA VAL A 47 5.34 -10.46 -5.68
C VAL A 47 5.57 -10.49 -4.17
N SER A 48 6.57 -11.24 -3.72
CA SER A 48 6.97 -11.21 -2.31
C SER A 48 7.60 -9.87 -1.93
N ILE A 49 7.49 -9.49 -0.65
CA ILE A 49 8.12 -8.29 -0.08
C ILE A 49 9.64 -8.28 -0.40
N ALA A 50 10.31 -9.42 -0.23
CA ALA A 50 11.74 -9.54 -0.52
C ALA A 50 12.08 -9.29 -1.99
N SER A 51 11.26 -9.82 -2.92
CA SER A 51 11.45 -9.61 -4.36
C SER A 51 11.24 -8.16 -4.76
N ALA A 52 10.20 -7.52 -4.21
CA ALA A 52 9.93 -6.10 -4.46
C ALA A 52 11.07 -5.21 -3.96
N LYS A 53 11.54 -5.47 -2.72
CA LYS A 53 12.66 -4.75 -2.12
C LYS A 53 13.93 -4.88 -2.97
N ALA A 54 14.29 -6.10 -3.36
CA ALA A 54 15.47 -6.34 -4.19
C ALA A 54 15.40 -5.64 -5.57
N ALA A 55 14.23 -5.64 -6.21
CA ALA A 55 14.00 -4.94 -7.46
C ALA A 55 14.13 -3.42 -7.29
N TYR A 56 13.57 -2.86 -6.23
CA TYR A 56 13.65 -1.44 -5.94
C TYR A 56 15.07 -0.98 -5.61
N GLU A 57 15.83 -1.75 -4.82
CA GLU A 57 17.24 -1.49 -4.52
C GLU A 57 18.11 -1.48 -5.80
N LYS A 58 17.91 -2.46 -6.69
CA LYS A 58 18.57 -2.48 -8.00
C LYS A 58 18.21 -1.28 -8.86
N LEU A 59 16.92 -0.88 -8.85
CA LEU A 59 16.46 0.30 -9.56
C LEU A 59 17.16 1.57 -9.04
N VAL A 60 17.22 1.76 -7.72
CA VAL A 60 17.94 2.88 -7.10
C VAL A 60 19.40 2.90 -7.48
N ASN A 61 20.08 1.73 -7.45
CA ASN A 61 21.48 1.63 -7.84
C ASN A 61 21.71 1.96 -9.33
N LEU A 62 20.75 1.63 -10.19
CA LEU A 62 20.80 1.91 -11.62
C LEU A 62 20.66 3.40 -11.93
N VAL A 63 19.60 4.03 -11.36
CA VAL A 63 19.21 5.39 -11.74
C VAL A 63 19.69 6.46 -10.75
N GLY A 64 20.26 6.08 -9.61
CA GLY A 64 20.66 6.95 -8.51
C GLY A 64 19.46 7.50 -7.75
N LYS A 65 18.69 8.37 -8.35
CA LYS A 65 17.45 8.92 -7.80
C LYS A 65 16.26 8.43 -8.62
N VAL A 66 15.27 7.86 -7.94
CA VAL A 66 14.01 7.45 -8.57
C VAL A 66 13.12 8.68 -8.73
N ASP A 67 13.20 9.33 -9.87
CA ASP A 67 12.38 10.47 -10.24
C ASP A 67 11.80 10.30 -11.66
N PRO A 68 10.83 11.15 -12.09
CA PRO A 68 10.18 10.98 -13.38
C PRO A 68 11.13 11.00 -14.57
N PHE A 69 12.18 11.83 -14.54
CA PHE A 69 13.11 11.95 -15.67
C PHE A 69 14.06 10.76 -15.75
N THR A 70 14.59 10.27 -14.61
CA THR A 70 15.48 9.11 -14.58
C THR A 70 14.76 7.85 -15.04
N ILE A 71 13.50 7.63 -14.60
CA ILE A 71 12.68 6.49 -15.04
C ILE A 71 12.29 6.61 -16.52
N HIS A 72 11.94 7.82 -16.99
CA HIS A 72 11.60 8.04 -18.39
C HIS A 72 12.76 7.75 -19.32
N ASN A 73 13.98 8.16 -18.97
CA ASN A 73 15.17 8.04 -19.79
C ASN A 73 15.85 6.65 -19.73
N ALA A 74 15.64 5.87 -18.65
CA ALA A 74 16.14 4.51 -18.57
C ALA A 74 15.56 3.66 -19.72
N THR A 75 16.35 2.78 -20.32
CA THR A 75 15.84 1.87 -21.36
C THR A 75 14.97 0.76 -20.74
N ASP A 76 14.17 0.10 -21.57
CA ASP A 76 13.38 -1.04 -21.11
C ASP A 76 14.29 -2.19 -20.65
N GLU A 77 15.42 -2.39 -21.30
CA GLU A 77 16.46 -3.35 -20.93
C GLU A 77 17.04 -3.04 -19.55
N ASP A 78 17.38 -1.79 -19.30
CA ASP A 78 17.90 -1.34 -18.01
C ASP A 78 16.92 -1.64 -16.87
N LEU A 79 15.66 -1.24 -17.02
CA LEU A 79 14.62 -1.51 -16.02
C LEU A 79 14.39 -3.02 -15.81
N ARG A 80 14.41 -3.80 -16.87
CA ARG A 80 14.29 -5.27 -16.80
C ARG A 80 15.48 -5.95 -16.13
N SER A 81 16.69 -5.41 -16.28
CA SER A 81 17.91 -5.91 -15.61
C SER A 81 17.80 -5.83 -14.08
N CYS A 82 16.95 -4.90 -13.56
CA CYS A 82 16.62 -4.80 -12.14
C CYS A 82 15.64 -5.89 -11.64
N GLY A 83 15.19 -6.80 -12.52
CA GLY A 83 14.18 -7.81 -12.19
C GLY A 83 12.74 -7.28 -12.31
N ILE A 84 12.55 -6.14 -12.99
CA ILE A 84 11.24 -5.53 -13.22
C ILE A 84 10.61 -6.20 -14.46
N SER A 85 9.38 -6.70 -14.33
CA SER A 85 8.67 -7.33 -15.43
C SER A 85 8.38 -6.32 -16.56
N ARG A 86 8.22 -6.82 -17.80
CA ARG A 86 7.83 -5.97 -18.94
C ARG A 86 6.58 -5.14 -18.64
N GLN A 87 5.59 -5.71 -17.97
CA GLN A 87 4.36 -5.02 -17.62
C GLN A 87 4.61 -3.88 -16.62
N LYS A 88 5.38 -4.12 -15.55
CA LYS A 88 5.74 -3.09 -14.57
C LYS A 88 6.64 -2.00 -15.19
N THR A 89 7.51 -2.35 -16.14
CA THR A 89 8.26 -1.36 -16.92
C THR A 89 7.34 -0.36 -17.61
N ILE A 90 6.26 -0.85 -18.25
CA ILE A 90 5.25 0.00 -18.88
C ILE A 90 4.57 0.89 -17.84
N TYR A 91 4.25 0.37 -16.65
CA TYR A 91 3.59 1.14 -15.60
C TYR A 91 4.49 2.24 -15.03
N LEU A 92 5.76 1.93 -14.77
CA LEU A 92 6.74 2.94 -14.33
C LEU A 92 6.92 4.06 -15.35
N LYS A 93 6.99 3.71 -16.63
CA LYS A 93 7.07 4.68 -17.73
C LYS A 93 5.81 5.54 -17.85
N ASP A 94 4.63 4.95 -17.67
CA ASP A 94 3.36 5.70 -17.73
C ASP A 94 3.28 6.74 -16.62
N VAL A 95 3.56 6.36 -15.36
CA VAL A 95 3.53 7.33 -14.26
C VAL A 95 4.59 8.42 -14.43
N ALA A 96 5.80 8.08 -14.92
CA ALA A 96 6.84 9.06 -15.20
C ALA A 96 6.39 10.07 -16.26
N GLN A 97 5.82 9.59 -17.37
CA GLN A 97 5.35 10.43 -18.46
C GLN A 97 4.22 11.37 -18.04
N ARG A 98 3.26 10.88 -17.23
CA ARG A 98 2.18 11.73 -16.69
C ARG A 98 2.69 12.87 -15.83
N VAL A 99 3.69 12.62 -14.99
CA VAL A 99 4.30 13.67 -14.15
C VAL A 99 5.07 14.68 -15.04
N ILE A 100 5.85 14.21 -16.00
CA ILE A 100 6.59 15.09 -16.94
C ILE A 100 5.63 15.97 -17.75
N ARG A 101 4.50 15.42 -18.19
CA ARG A 101 3.46 16.16 -18.92
C ARG A 101 2.57 17.02 -18.03
N LYS A 102 2.78 17.03 -16.72
CA LYS A 102 1.96 17.74 -15.73
C LYS A 102 0.49 17.28 -15.69
N GLU A 103 0.21 16.07 -16.15
CA GLU A 103 -1.08 15.40 -16.05
C GLU A 103 -1.33 14.86 -14.63
N LEU A 104 -0.25 14.62 -13.86
CA LEU A 104 -0.27 14.17 -12.49
C LEU A 104 0.76 14.96 -11.67
N SER A 105 0.35 15.41 -10.47
CA SER A 105 1.24 16.09 -9.52
C SER A 105 1.09 15.49 -8.13
N PHE A 106 2.07 14.72 -7.69
CA PHE A 106 2.08 14.15 -6.34
C PHE A 106 2.10 15.22 -5.24
N SER A 107 2.77 16.35 -5.48
CA SER A 107 2.83 17.46 -4.51
C SER A 107 1.49 18.16 -4.30
N SER A 108 0.52 17.99 -5.20
CA SER A 108 -0.82 18.55 -5.06
C SER A 108 -1.81 17.61 -4.34
N LEU A 109 -1.47 16.33 -4.18
CA LEU A 109 -2.37 15.33 -3.57
C LEU A 109 -2.78 15.69 -2.13
N PRO A 110 -1.89 16.21 -1.25
CA PRO A 110 -2.28 16.57 0.11
C PRO A 110 -3.38 17.63 0.21
N MET A 111 -3.61 18.39 -0.84
CA MET A 111 -4.65 19.42 -0.89
C MET A 111 -6.01 18.89 -1.39
N LYS A 112 -6.09 17.58 -1.72
CA LYS A 112 -7.26 16.97 -2.34
C LYS A 112 -8.00 16.07 -1.38
N THR A 113 -9.29 15.87 -1.64
CA THR A 113 -10.06 14.85 -0.95
C THR A 113 -9.60 13.46 -1.36
N GLU A 114 -9.84 12.45 -0.52
CA GLU A 114 -9.52 11.05 -0.83
C GLU A 114 -10.10 10.62 -2.19
N GLN A 115 -11.35 10.99 -2.47
CA GLN A 115 -12.00 10.66 -3.74
C GLN A 115 -11.30 11.29 -4.94
N GLN A 116 -10.83 12.53 -4.82
CA GLN A 116 -10.06 13.19 -5.87
C GLN A 116 -8.71 12.50 -6.11
N ILE A 117 -8.03 12.11 -5.01
CA ILE A 117 -6.77 11.35 -5.10
C ILE A 117 -7.00 10.01 -5.80
N ARG A 118 -8.04 9.27 -5.44
CA ARG A 118 -8.41 8.01 -6.08
C ARG A 118 -8.67 8.19 -7.58
N ASN A 119 -9.43 9.21 -7.96
CA ASN A 119 -9.76 9.50 -9.35
C ASN A 119 -8.53 9.86 -10.19
N GLU A 120 -7.51 10.46 -9.60
CA GLU A 120 -6.26 10.77 -10.30
C GLU A 120 -5.33 9.57 -10.40
N LEU A 121 -5.11 8.87 -9.29
CA LEU A 121 -4.18 7.75 -9.27
C LEU A 121 -4.66 6.55 -10.09
N ILE A 122 -5.97 6.33 -10.21
CA ILE A 122 -6.53 5.24 -11.03
C ILE A 122 -6.25 5.43 -12.53
N GLN A 123 -5.90 6.62 -12.98
CA GLN A 123 -5.55 6.92 -14.37
C GLN A 123 -4.16 6.38 -14.75
N ILE A 124 -3.32 6.03 -13.78
CA ILE A 124 -2.00 5.46 -14.03
C ILE A 124 -2.17 4.00 -14.46
N LYS A 125 -1.54 3.61 -15.56
CA LYS A 125 -1.58 2.22 -16.04
C LYS A 125 -1.10 1.24 -14.97
N GLY A 126 -1.92 0.24 -14.70
CA GLY A 126 -1.62 -0.80 -13.73
C GLY A 126 -1.77 -0.40 -12.27
N VAL A 127 -2.21 0.82 -11.98
CA VAL A 127 -2.57 1.24 -10.63
C VAL A 127 -4.07 0.99 -10.43
N GLY A 128 -4.39 0.08 -9.54
CA GLY A 128 -5.76 -0.24 -9.12
C GLY A 128 -6.01 0.16 -7.66
N ASN A 129 -7.20 -0.17 -7.16
CA ASN A 129 -7.62 0.19 -5.81
C ASN A 129 -6.62 -0.25 -4.74
N TRP A 130 -6.04 -1.46 -4.83
CA TRP A 130 -5.03 -1.93 -3.89
C TRP A 130 -3.81 -0.97 -3.81
N SER A 131 -3.26 -0.57 -4.96
CA SER A 131 -2.11 0.34 -4.98
C SER A 131 -2.47 1.72 -4.44
N ILE A 132 -3.69 2.19 -4.70
CA ILE A 132 -4.20 3.47 -4.19
C ILE A 132 -4.38 3.40 -2.67
N ASP A 133 -4.98 2.32 -2.16
CA ASP A 133 -5.15 2.09 -0.72
C ASP A 133 -3.80 2.08 0.00
N VAL A 134 -2.82 1.34 -0.53
CA VAL A 134 -1.45 1.31 0.01
C VAL A 134 -0.82 2.70 0.00
N TYR A 135 -0.98 3.47 -1.08
CA TYR A 135 -0.47 4.85 -1.14
C TYR A 135 -1.14 5.76 -0.10
N LEU A 136 -2.46 5.69 0.02
CA LEU A 136 -3.22 6.46 1.00
C LEU A 136 -2.82 6.09 2.44
N MET A 137 -2.66 4.81 2.74
CA MET A 137 -2.30 4.33 4.08
C MET A 137 -0.87 4.69 4.47
N PHE A 138 0.11 4.39 3.61
CA PHE A 138 1.53 4.50 3.95
C PHE A 138 2.13 5.87 3.64
N CYS A 139 1.68 6.54 2.58
CA CYS A 139 2.21 7.84 2.18
C CYS A 139 1.37 8.99 2.72
N MET A 140 0.07 8.98 2.46
CA MET A 140 -0.84 10.06 2.86
C MET A 140 -1.30 9.96 4.33
N GLN A 141 -1.00 8.85 5.02
CA GLN A 141 -1.41 8.60 6.42
C GLN A 141 -2.93 8.71 6.63
N SER A 142 -3.71 8.31 5.61
CA SER A 142 -5.17 8.24 5.72
C SER A 142 -5.58 7.25 6.81
N GLN A 143 -6.47 7.67 7.72
CA GLN A 143 -6.78 6.89 8.92
C GLN A 143 -7.84 5.82 8.71
N ASP A 144 -8.69 5.96 7.68
CA ASP A 144 -9.90 5.15 7.55
C ASP A 144 -9.98 4.37 6.23
N ILE A 145 -8.91 3.61 5.92
CA ILE A 145 -8.80 2.76 4.73
C ILE A 145 -8.84 1.29 5.13
N ILE A 146 -9.61 0.49 4.39
CA ILE A 146 -9.56 -0.98 4.42
C ILE A 146 -9.20 -1.50 3.01
N PRO A 147 -8.00 -2.08 2.81
CA PRO A 147 -7.52 -2.48 1.49
C PRO A 147 -8.06 -3.89 1.12
N LEU A 148 -9.36 -4.01 0.81
CA LEU A 148 -9.99 -5.28 0.46
C LEU A 148 -9.48 -5.86 -0.88
N GLY A 149 -8.67 -5.13 -1.64
CA GLY A 149 -7.89 -5.70 -2.74
C GLY A 149 -6.67 -6.53 -2.31
N ASP A 150 -6.30 -6.50 -1.02
CA ASP A 150 -5.16 -7.22 -0.49
C ASP A 150 -5.52 -8.64 -0.04
N ILE A 151 -4.85 -9.64 -0.63
CA ILE A 151 -5.13 -11.05 -0.36
C ILE A 151 -4.82 -11.45 1.09
N ALA A 152 -3.82 -10.82 1.72
CA ALA A 152 -3.47 -11.10 3.10
C ALA A 152 -4.56 -10.58 4.05
N ILE A 153 -5.09 -9.38 3.79
CA ILE A 153 -6.23 -8.83 4.52
C ILE A 153 -7.45 -9.71 4.35
N LYS A 154 -7.85 -10.03 3.11
CA LYS A 154 -9.01 -10.90 2.85
C LYS A 154 -8.91 -12.24 3.56
N ASN A 155 -7.80 -12.96 3.36
CA ASN A 155 -7.62 -14.28 3.96
C ASN A 155 -7.63 -14.22 5.49
N THR A 156 -7.06 -13.18 6.08
CA THR A 156 -7.03 -13.03 7.54
C THR A 156 -8.42 -12.68 8.09
N LEU A 157 -9.20 -11.85 7.39
CA LEU A 157 -10.58 -11.57 7.75
C LEU A 157 -11.44 -12.84 7.70
N MET A 158 -11.33 -13.62 6.62
CA MET A 158 -12.02 -14.91 6.49
C MET A 158 -11.66 -15.87 7.63
N GLU A 159 -10.38 -15.93 8.00
CA GLU A 159 -9.89 -16.79 9.06
C GLU A 159 -10.37 -16.38 10.45
N LEU A 160 -10.26 -15.08 10.79
CA LEU A 160 -10.49 -14.59 12.15
C LEU A 160 -11.95 -14.26 12.44
N TYR A 161 -12.72 -13.86 11.42
CA TYR A 161 -14.10 -13.43 11.57
C TYR A 161 -15.11 -14.39 10.92
N ASN A 162 -14.62 -15.49 10.33
CA ASN A 162 -15.45 -16.50 9.65
C ASN A 162 -16.40 -15.90 8.60
N CYS A 163 -15.95 -14.85 7.90
CA CYS A 163 -16.70 -14.21 6.80
C CYS A 163 -16.32 -14.81 5.45
N GLN A 164 -17.24 -14.76 4.49
CA GLN A 164 -17.09 -15.40 3.18
C GLN A 164 -17.16 -14.39 2.01
N SER A 165 -17.71 -13.22 2.23
CA SER A 165 -17.93 -12.21 1.19
C SER A 165 -17.27 -10.87 1.52
N GLU A 166 -17.07 -10.06 0.48
CA GLU A 166 -16.53 -8.70 0.65
C GLU A 166 -17.52 -7.79 1.38
N GLU A 167 -18.83 -8.03 1.19
CA GLU A 167 -19.89 -7.32 1.91
C GLU A 167 -19.79 -7.57 3.41
N GLU A 168 -19.58 -8.82 3.83
CA GLU A 168 -19.39 -9.17 5.24
C GLU A 168 -18.12 -8.52 5.80
N MET A 169 -17.01 -8.49 5.04
CA MET A 169 -15.78 -7.80 5.43
C MET A 169 -16.00 -6.30 5.60
N LEU A 170 -16.81 -5.67 4.74
CA LEU A 170 -17.18 -4.26 4.87
C LEU A 170 -18.02 -4.01 6.13
N VAL A 171 -18.96 -4.90 6.47
CA VAL A 171 -19.76 -4.81 7.70
C VAL A 171 -18.83 -4.90 8.91
N ILE A 172 -17.96 -5.91 8.98
CA ILE A 172 -16.99 -6.08 10.08
C ILE A 172 -16.14 -4.82 10.23
N SER A 173 -15.52 -4.38 9.14
CA SER A 173 -14.62 -3.21 9.15
C SER A 173 -15.34 -1.89 9.45
N SER A 174 -16.66 -1.83 9.32
CA SER A 174 -17.44 -0.64 9.68
C SER A 174 -17.34 -0.30 11.16
N ASN A 175 -17.16 -1.31 12.04
CA ASN A 175 -16.96 -1.14 13.48
C ASN A 175 -15.64 -0.46 13.84
N TRP A 176 -14.65 -0.51 12.94
CA TRP A 176 -13.33 0.06 13.15
C TRP A 176 -13.22 1.54 12.76
N LYS A 177 -14.29 2.09 12.16
CA LYS A 177 -14.30 3.51 11.82
C LYS A 177 -14.11 4.38 13.06
N PRO A 178 -13.33 5.48 12.93
CA PRO A 178 -12.63 5.99 11.75
C PRO A 178 -11.17 5.50 11.65
N PHE A 179 -10.82 4.34 12.22
CA PHE A 179 -9.44 3.84 12.37
C PHE A 179 -9.17 2.56 11.57
N ARG A 180 -9.86 2.35 10.42
CA ARG A 180 -9.73 1.14 9.61
C ARG A 180 -8.30 0.88 9.13
N THR A 181 -7.52 1.93 8.89
CA THR A 181 -6.09 1.81 8.55
C THR A 181 -5.29 1.14 9.65
N LEU A 182 -5.48 1.55 10.90
CA LEU A 182 -4.79 0.94 12.03
C LEU A 182 -5.22 -0.52 12.22
N ALA A 183 -6.51 -0.81 12.11
CA ALA A 183 -7.02 -2.17 12.14
C ALA A 183 -6.40 -3.04 11.02
N SER A 184 -6.26 -2.50 9.82
CA SER A 184 -5.60 -3.19 8.70
C SER A 184 -4.12 -3.49 9.00
N PHE A 185 -3.39 -2.59 9.63
CA PHE A 185 -2.01 -2.85 10.05
C PHE A 185 -1.92 -3.94 11.11
N ILE A 186 -2.86 -4.00 12.06
CA ILE A 186 -2.93 -5.07 13.08
C ILE A 186 -3.21 -6.42 12.39
N ILE A 187 -4.12 -6.47 11.43
CA ILE A 187 -4.43 -7.67 10.64
C ILE A 187 -3.24 -8.14 9.80
N TRP A 188 -2.52 -7.23 9.12
CA TRP A 188 -1.29 -7.56 8.40
C TRP A 188 -0.19 -8.07 9.34
N HIS A 189 -0.07 -7.48 10.54
CA HIS A 189 0.89 -7.92 11.54
C HIS A 189 0.64 -9.38 11.96
N TYR A 190 -0.60 -9.73 12.27
CA TYR A 190 -1.00 -11.12 12.53
C TYR A 190 -0.63 -12.04 11.36
N TYR A 191 -1.00 -11.66 10.13
CA TYR A 191 -0.69 -12.43 8.93
C TYR A 191 0.80 -12.72 8.76
N LEU A 192 1.65 -11.72 9.01
CA LEU A 192 3.10 -11.83 8.88
C LEU A 192 3.71 -12.66 10.01
N LYS A 193 3.31 -12.42 11.27
CA LYS A 193 3.77 -13.17 12.45
C LYS A 193 3.43 -14.65 12.35
N LYS A 194 2.18 -14.98 12.05
CA LYS A 194 1.72 -16.37 11.92
C LYS A 194 2.48 -17.15 10.84
N ARG A 195 3.01 -16.47 9.82
CA ARG A 195 3.81 -17.08 8.75
C ARG A 195 5.32 -16.97 8.94
N GLY A 196 5.78 -16.50 10.08
CA GLY A 196 7.22 -16.36 10.38
C GLY A 196 7.94 -15.41 9.40
N LYS A 197 7.24 -14.37 8.91
CA LYS A 197 7.82 -13.39 7.97
C LYS A 197 8.41 -12.18 8.69
N ILE A 198 8.09 -11.99 9.96
CA ILE A 198 8.62 -10.95 10.86
C ILE A 198 8.69 -11.51 12.30
#